data_a5faef31598eb22c18a8db24e73b803c
#
_entry.id   a5faef31598eb22c18a8db24e73b803c
#
_cell.length_a   1.000
_cell.length_b   1.000
_cell.length_c   1.000
_cell.angle_alpha   90.00
_cell.angle_beta   90.00
_cell.angle_gamma   90.00
#
_symmetry.space_group_name_H-M   'P 1'
#
loop_
_entity.id
_entity.type
_entity.pdbx_description
1 polymer ?
#
loop_
_entity_poly.entity_id
_entity_poly.type
_entity_poly.pdbx_seq_one_letter_code
_entity_poly.pdbx_strand_id
1 'polypeptide(L)'
;MEKRNLTPLRNVLVRYLVVCGGGSIVILLVWWGLFMSLIRNGFLLPPVTGAQVCSEARDYAATATVETFDPNAIDPLCRYAILQAGTAHVLQTNMTASQLKKARNILAGGRQWVMASYQYVVDMADGARCILQYDYSVPYADPALREVLPDFQTMYILLLILLEVIWLAQCTHRTVKVLTGETRKLTKASAAIAAQRPEEIEISGAKVREFAETLRAMQIMGSQLTASLQSQWKLEQQRAEQTAALAHDLKTPLAIITGNADLLAEDENLTEAQKAQIAAMQRAAEKADRYLQTLRAVNTAETSPQEPMQRVQVQEILTRCANDAKLLCENKSIQFVLSNAMENARTIPAQRQALGRALDNILENAVRFTPAGGTITLDAVEEGQEIVFTVTDTGPGFSPVSVTVKT
;
A
#
# COMPACT_ATOMS: atom_id res chain seq x y z
N MET A 1 3.13 25.98 27.11
CA MET A 1 2.71 24.66 26.55
C MET A 1 1.33 24.34 27.09
N GLU A 2 0.32 24.56 26.27
CA GLU A 2 -1.08 24.31 26.63
C GLU A 2 -1.27 22.78 26.78
N LYS A 3 -1.64 22.36 28.01
CA LYS A 3 -2.06 20.97 28.29
C LYS A 3 -3.38 20.71 27.55
N ARG A 4 -3.34 20.49 26.25
CA ARG A 4 -4.48 19.92 25.54
C ARG A 4 -4.76 18.56 26.17
N ASN A 5 -5.96 18.38 26.73
CA ASN A 5 -6.42 17.10 27.26
C ASN A 5 -6.49 16.07 26.11
N LEU A 6 -5.39 15.37 25.91
CA LEU A 6 -5.33 14.25 24.95
C LEU A 6 -6.24 13.14 25.48
N THR A 7 -7.17 12.70 24.66
CA THR A 7 -8.07 11.59 25.02
C THR A 7 -7.38 10.26 24.75
N PRO A 8 -7.34 9.32 25.72
CA PRO A 8 -6.85 7.97 25.46
C PRO A 8 -7.71 7.28 24.39
N LEU A 9 -7.11 6.45 23.57
CA LEU A 9 -7.80 5.67 22.52
C LEU A 9 -8.95 4.84 23.10
N ARG A 10 -8.74 4.26 24.28
CA ARG A 10 -9.78 3.56 25.04
C ARG A 10 -11.04 4.43 25.24
N ASN A 11 -10.87 5.69 25.64
CA ASN A 11 -12.01 6.58 25.89
C ASN A 11 -12.72 6.97 24.56
N VAL A 12 -11.99 7.07 23.44
CA VAL A 12 -12.60 7.28 22.11
C VAL A 12 -13.48 6.09 21.74
N LEU A 13 -13.00 4.85 21.94
CA LEU A 13 -13.75 3.63 21.66
C LEU A 13 -14.94 3.45 22.63
N VAL A 14 -14.73 3.67 23.91
CA VAL A 14 -15.82 3.61 24.91
C VAL A 14 -16.91 4.63 24.57
N ARG A 15 -16.53 5.86 24.24
CA ARG A 15 -17.49 6.88 23.81
C ARG A 15 -18.26 6.46 22.55
N TYR A 16 -17.58 5.85 21.58
CA TYR A 16 -18.24 5.30 20.40
C TYR A 16 -19.29 4.26 20.78
N LEU A 17 -18.93 3.27 21.62
CA LEU A 17 -19.85 2.21 22.04
C LEU A 17 -21.04 2.76 22.84
N VAL A 18 -20.80 3.70 23.74
CA VAL A 18 -21.85 4.33 24.57
C VAL A 18 -22.80 5.15 23.69
N VAL A 19 -22.26 5.93 22.75
CA VAL A 19 -23.09 6.74 21.85
C VAL A 19 -23.88 5.87 20.88
N CYS A 20 -23.24 4.86 20.26
CA CYS A 20 -23.94 3.92 19.36
C CYS A 20 -25.02 3.15 20.12
N GLY A 21 -24.64 2.45 21.20
CA GLY A 21 -25.58 1.62 21.96
C GLY A 21 -26.67 2.42 22.65
N GLY A 22 -26.32 3.56 23.28
CA GLY A 22 -27.30 4.45 23.90
C GLY A 22 -28.28 5.04 22.88
N GLY A 23 -27.79 5.46 21.72
CA GLY A 23 -28.63 5.95 20.63
C GLY A 23 -29.58 4.89 20.08
N SER A 24 -29.07 3.65 19.85
CA SER A 24 -29.93 2.53 19.41
C SER A 24 -31.01 2.21 20.46
N ILE A 25 -30.69 2.22 21.74
CA ILE A 25 -31.69 2.02 22.79
C ILE A 25 -32.76 3.13 22.74
N VAL A 26 -32.34 4.38 22.57
CA VAL A 26 -33.29 5.51 22.46
C VAL A 26 -34.17 5.36 21.23
N ILE A 27 -33.61 4.99 20.09
CA ILE A 27 -34.38 4.73 18.85
C ILE A 27 -35.42 3.65 19.11
N LEU A 28 -35.05 2.52 19.72
CA LEU A 28 -35.97 1.42 20.02
C LEU A 28 -37.08 1.84 20.98
N LEU A 29 -36.77 2.62 22.03
CA LEU A 29 -37.75 3.11 22.99
C LEU A 29 -38.74 4.09 22.32
N VAL A 30 -38.24 5.04 21.54
CA VAL A 30 -39.11 5.98 20.80
C VAL A 30 -39.97 5.24 19.79
N TRP A 31 -39.39 4.27 19.08
CA TRP A 31 -40.08 3.44 18.10
C TRP A 31 -41.20 2.63 18.75
N TRP A 32 -40.92 1.98 19.90
CA TRP A 32 -41.93 1.24 20.65
C TRP A 32 -43.03 2.18 21.20
N GLY A 33 -42.66 3.36 21.70
CA GLY A 33 -43.63 4.37 22.15
C GLY A 33 -44.55 4.87 21.01
N LEU A 34 -43.98 5.04 19.81
CA LEU A 34 -44.77 5.38 18.60
C LEU A 34 -45.77 4.28 18.26
N PHE A 35 -45.33 2.99 18.31
CA PHE A 35 -46.17 1.85 18.08
C PHE A 35 -47.38 1.81 19.04
N MET A 36 -47.13 1.97 20.32
CA MET A 36 -48.16 2.00 21.36
C MET A 36 -49.10 3.20 21.17
N SER A 37 -48.57 4.34 20.75
CA SER A 37 -49.37 5.53 20.46
C SER A 37 -50.35 5.31 19.26
N LEU A 38 -49.89 4.63 18.20
CA LEU A 38 -50.70 4.32 17.03
C LEU A 38 -51.89 3.39 17.37
N ILE A 39 -51.65 2.40 18.25
CA ILE A 39 -52.72 1.53 18.75
C ILE A 39 -53.68 2.31 19.66
N ARG A 40 -53.16 3.12 20.57
CA ARG A 40 -53.99 3.88 21.52
C ARG A 40 -54.87 4.90 20.82
N ASN A 41 -54.36 5.51 19.76
CA ASN A 41 -55.15 6.50 18.96
C ASN A 41 -56.11 5.85 17.97
N GLY A 42 -56.20 4.52 17.97
CA GLY A 42 -57.14 3.80 17.06
C GLY A 42 -56.74 3.81 15.60
N PHE A 43 -55.46 4.15 15.26
CA PHE A 43 -54.98 4.05 13.89
C PHE A 43 -54.66 2.60 13.50
N LEU A 44 -54.26 1.81 14.48
CA LEU A 44 -54.00 0.37 14.35
C LEU A 44 -54.89 -0.40 15.32
N LEU A 45 -55.31 -1.58 14.90
CA LEU A 45 -56.00 -2.51 15.77
C LEU A 45 -54.98 -3.36 16.57
N PRO A 46 -55.35 -3.74 17.82
CA PRO A 46 -54.50 -4.63 18.60
C PRO A 46 -54.26 -5.99 17.91
N PRO A 47 -53.11 -6.65 18.13
CA PRO A 47 -52.80 -7.94 17.48
C PRO A 47 -53.78 -9.06 17.76
N VAL A 48 -54.50 -8.95 18.85
CA VAL A 48 -55.54 -9.94 19.25
C VAL A 48 -56.85 -9.80 18.51
N THR A 49 -57.08 -8.68 17.80
CA THR A 49 -58.36 -8.42 17.09
C THR A 49 -58.72 -9.49 16.08
N GLY A 50 -57.72 -9.96 15.29
CA GLY A 50 -57.96 -11.07 14.33
C GLY A 50 -58.44 -12.34 14.99
N ALA A 51 -57.93 -12.69 16.18
CA ALA A 51 -58.37 -13.86 16.93
C ALA A 51 -59.79 -13.69 17.50
N GLN A 52 -60.13 -12.47 17.96
CA GLN A 52 -61.48 -12.20 18.52
C GLN A 52 -62.54 -12.28 17.39
N VAL A 53 -62.30 -11.57 16.28
CA VAL A 53 -63.17 -11.61 15.12
C VAL A 53 -63.37 -13.03 14.56
N CYS A 54 -62.27 -13.82 14.51
CA CYS A 54 -62.33 -15.17 14.02
C CYS A 54 -63.04 -16.12 15.02
N SER A 55 -63.02 -15.84 16.34
CA SER A 55 -63.83 -16.54 17.33
C SER A 55 -65.32 -16.29 17.17
N GLU A 56 -65.71 -15.04 16.95
CA GLU A 56 -67.09 -14.66 16.66
C GLU A 56 -67.58 -15.29 15.34
N ALA A 57 -66.76 -15.26 14.29
CA ALA A 57 -67.02 -15.93 13.02
C ALA A 57 -67.18 -17.45 13.17
N ARG A 58 -66.44 -18.07 14.11
CA ARG A 58 -66.54 -19.48 14.42
C ARG A 58 -67.89 -19.82 15.02
N ASP A 59 -68.36 -19.03 16.00
CA ASP A 59 -69.64 -19.25 16.66
C ASP A 59 -70.82 -19.05 15.69
N TYR A 60 -70.72 -18.06 14.80
CA TYR A 60 -71.64 -17.84 13.70
C TYR A 60 -71.66 -19.04 12.71
N ALA A 61 -70.51 -19.47 12.21
CA ALA A 61 -70.41 -20.57 11.24
C ALA A 61 -70.93 -21.90 11.80
N ALA A 62 -70.80 -22.15 13.10
CA ALA A 62 -71.37 -23.36 13.75
C ALA A 62 -72.89 -23.43 13.72
N THR A 63 -73.57 -22.29 13.66
CA THR A 63 -75.05 -22.21 13.63
C THR A 63 -75.61 -22.05 12.24
N ALA A 64 -74.82 -21.67 11.25
CA ALA A 64 -75.23 -21.44 9.87
C ALA A 64 -75.18 -22.71 9.02
N THR A 65 -76.02 -22.75 7.97
CA THR A 65 -75.94 -23.71 6.88
C THR A 65 -75.30 -23.09 5.66
N VAL A 66 -74.89 -23.87 4.64
CA VAL A 66 -74.36 -23.30 3.37
C VAL A 66 -75.30 -22.30 2.73
N GLU A 67 -76.63 -22.56 2.82
CA GLU A 67 -77.66 -21.68 2.23
C GLU A 67 -77.89 -20.38 3.03
N THR A 68 -77.74 -20.42 4.36
CA THR A 68 -77.98 -19.29 5.26
C THR A 68 -76.71 -18.49 5.56
N PHE A 69 -75.56 -18.91 5.06
CA PHE A 69 -74.28 -18.26 5.33
C PHE A 69 -74.16 -16.95 4.58
N ASP A 70 -74.10 -15.83 5.30
CA ASP A 70 -73.90 -14.51 4.76
C ASP A 70 -72.38 -14.13 4.84
N PRO A 71 -71.70 -13.96 3.70
CA PRO A 71 -70.34 -13.52 3.67
C PRO A 71 -70.06 -12.15 4.35
N ASN A 72 -71.05 -11.28 4.35
CA ASN A 72 -70.92 -9.96 4.93
C ASN A 72 -71.04 -9.93 6.45
N ALA A 73 -71.50 -11.05 7.06
CA ALA A 73 -71.52 -11.21 8.49
C ALA A 73 -70.14 -11.52 9.08
N ILE A 74 -69.14 -11.83 8.23
CA ILE A 74 -67.75 -12.09 8.66
C ILE A 74 -66.90 -10.88 8.35
N ASP A 75 -66.19 -10.35 9.38
CA ASP A 75 -65.23 -9.28 9.22
C ASP A 75 -64.10 -9.69 8.24
N PRO A 76 -63.66 -8.85 7.33
CA PRO A 76 -62.61 -9.11 6.35
C PRO A 76 -61.27 -9.55 6.97
N LEU A 77 -61.01 -9.35 8.27
CA LEU A 77 -59.83 -9.84 8.99
C LEU A 77 -59.88 -11.36 9.21
N CYS A 78 -61.05 -11.96 9.16
CA CYS A 78 -61.23 -13.41 9.20
C CYS A 78 -61.55 -13.92 7.79
N ARG A 79 -60.67 -14.72 7.25
CA ARG A 79 -60.87 -15.36 5.94
C ARG A 79 -61.55 -16.72 6.13
N TYR A 80 -62.41 -17.06 5.20
CA TYR A 80 -63.17 -18.32 5.31
C TYR A 80 -63.11 -19.13 4.01
N ALA A 81 -63.28 -20.43 4.16
CA ALA A 81 -63.55 -21.36 3.05
C ALA A 81 -64.53 -22.43 3.51
N ILE A 82 -65.67 -22.52 2.80
CA ILE A 82 -66.69 -23.54 3.07
C ILE A 82 -66.45 -24.72 2.13
N LEU A 83 -66.35 -25.90 2.69
CA LEU A 83 -66.12 -27.16 2.00
C LEU A 83 -67.39 -28.05 2.08
N GLN A 84 -67.67 -28.71 1.00
CA GLN A 84 -68.81 -29.66 0.95
C GLN A 84 -68.53 -30.84 1.90
N ALA A 85 -69.59 -31.31 2.58
CA ALA A 85 -69.54 -32.47 3.49
C ALA A 85 -68.89 -33.68 2.82
N GLY A 86 -67.88 -34.23 3.50
CA GLY A 86 -67.15 -35.43 3.04
C GLY A 86 -66.25 -35.27 1.83
N THR A 87 -66.16 -34.10 1.24
CA THR A 87 -65.29 -33.80 0.07
C THR A 87 -64.39 -32.59 0.31
N ALA A 88 -63.30 -32.46 -0.48
CA ALA A 88 -62.44 -31.28 -0.43
C ALA A 88 -62.91 -30.19 -1.45
N HIS A 89 -64.17 -30.29 -1.96
CA HIS A 89 -64.70 -29.33 -2.90
C HIS A 89 -65.07 -28.02 -2.19
N VAL A 90 -64.59 -26.90 -2.67
CA VAL A 90 -64.86 -25.57 -2.10
C VAL A 90 -66.14 -25.02 -2.70
N LEU A 91 -67.09 -24.75 -1.83
CA LEU A 91 -68.37 -24.16 -2.22
C LEU A 91 -68.30 -22.63 -2.30
N GLN A 92 -67.69 -22.00 -1.28
CA GLN A 92 -67.54 -20.57 -1.17
C GLN A 92 -66.28 -20.23 -0.40
N THR A 93 -65.54 -19.14 -0.79
CA THR A 93 -64.33 -18.70 -0.10
C THR A 93 -63.98 -17.25 -0.43
N ASN A 94 -63.41 -16.53 0.54
CA ASN A 94 -62.71 -15.24 0.35
C ASN A 94 -61.18 -15.40 0.46
N MET A 95 -60.67 -16.65 0.54
CA MET A 95 -59.22 -16.96 0.57
C MET A 95 -58.62 -16.89 -0.82
N THR A 96 -57.36 -16.43 -0.92
CA THR A 96 -56.56 -16.55 -2.14
C THR A 96 -56.21 -18.00 -2.44
N ALA A 97 -55.86 -18.34 -3.68
CA ALA A 97 -55.49 -19.73 -4.07
C ALA A 97 -54.34 -20.29 -3.23
N SER A 98 -53.39 -19.46 -2.84
CA SER A 98 -52.26 -19.85 -1.96
C SER A 98 -52.71 -20.18 -0.54
N GLN A 99 -53.61 -19.36 0.03
CA GLN A 99 -54.17 -19.59 1.37
C GLN A 99 -55.04 -20.82 1.39
N LEU A 100 -55.87 -21.03 0.38
CA LEU A 100 -56.72 -22.20 0.23
C LEU A 100 -55.90 -23.49 0.11
N LYS A 101 -54.79 -23.46 -0.62
CA LYS A 101 -53.84 -24.61 -0.70
C LYS A 101 -53.25 -24.95 0.67
N LYS A 102 -52.87 -23.94 1.45
CA LYS A 102 -52.37 -24.11 2.83
C LYS A 102 -53.43 -24.67 3.76
N ALA A 103 -54.66 -24.12 3.70
CA ALA A 103 -55.82 -24.59 4.49
C ALA A 103 -56.13 -26.05 4.22
N ARG A 104 -56.15 -26.49 2.96
CA ARG A 104 -56.37 -27.89 2.57
C ARG A 104 -55.26 -28.82 3.09
N ASN A 105 -54.01 -28.41 3.07
CA ASN A 105 -52.88 -29.21 3.58
C ASN A 105 -53.00 -29.47 5.11
N ILE A 106 -53.55 -28.51 5.86
CA ILE A 106 -53.74 -28.62 7.30
C ILE A 106 -54.90 -29.62 7.57
N LEU A 107 -55.97 -29.54 6.80
CA LEU A 107 -57.07 -30.57 6.89
C LEU A 107 -56.61 -31.99 6.60
N ALA A 108 -55.63 -32.17 5.72
CA ALA A 108 -55.02 -33.45 5.40
C ALA A 108 -54.02 -33.96 6.48
N GLY A 109 -53.96 -33.34 7.67
CA GLY A 109 -53.04 -33.70 8.75
C GLY A 109 -51.61 -33.17 8.58
N GLY A 110 -51.38 -32.24 7.67
CA GLY A 110 -50.10 -31.58 7.49
C GLY A 110 -49.74 -30.72 8.70
N ARG A 111 -48.42 -30.69 9.05
CA ARG A 111 -47.90 -29.84 10.14
C ARG A 111 -48.16 -28.37 9.88
N GLN A 112 -48.73 -27.72 10.88
CA GLN A 112 -48.99 -26.27 10.95
C GLN A 112 -47.67 -25.49 11.15
N TRP A 113 -46.86 -25.35 10.07
CA TRP A 113 -45.69 -24.44 10.05
C TRP A 113 -46.03 -23.26 9.12
N VAL A 114 -46.93 -22.41 9.58
CA VAL A 114 -47.12 -21.10 8.96
C VAL A 114 -46.87 -20.06 10.05
N MET A 115 -45.76 -19.39 9.99
CA MET A 115 -45.50 -18.23 10.85
C MET A 115 -46.64 -17.25 10.72
N ALA A 116 -47.33 -17.00 11.84
CA ALA A 116 -48.35 -15.96 12.02
C ALA A 116 -49.73 -16.18 11.43
N SER A 117 -50.08 -17.33 10.83
CA SER A 117 -51.45 -17.63 10.41
C SER A 117 -52.10 -18.74 11.26
N TYR A 118 -53.24 -18.51 11.81
CA TYR A 118 -53.99 -19.44 12.62
C TYR A 118 -55.27 -19.89 11.93
N GLN A 119 -55.71 -21.14 12.11
CA GLN A 119 -56.91 -21.71 11.46
C GLN A 119 -57.80 -22.41 12.47
N TYR A 120 -59.09 -22.23 12.31
CA TYR A 120 -60.14 -23.00 12.96
C TYR A 120 -60.90 -23.82 11.92
N VAL A 121 -61.24 -25.03 12.23
CA VAL A 121 -62.15 -25.86 11.44
C VAL A 121 -63.43 -26.02 12.24
N VAL A 122 -64.55 -25.65 11.62
CA VAL A 122 -65.86 -25.65 12.24
C VAL A 122 -66.80 -26.53 11.41
N ASP A 123 -67.48 -27.46 12.03
CA ASP A 123 -68.55 -28.19 11.36
C ASP A 123 -69.85 -27.36 11.42
N MET A 124 -70.42 -27.09 10.26
CA MET A 124 -71.64 -26.28 10.08
C MET A 124 -72.87 -27.12 10.39
N ALA A 125 -74.06 -26.48 10.57
CA ALA A 125 -75.30 -27.15 10.96
C ALA A 125 -75.81 -28.20 9.95
N ASP A 126 -75.42 -28.10 8.68
CA ASP A 126 -75.72 -29.02 7.57
C ASP A 126 -74.66 -30.07 7.31
N GLY A 127 -73.61 -30.16 8.14
CA GLY A 127 -72.48 -31.07 8.01
C GLY A 127 -71.40 -30.62 7.04
N ALA A 128 -71.51 -29.45 6.42
CA ALA A 128 -70.43 -28.80 5.69
C ALA A 128 -69.32 -28.36 6.67
N ARG A 129 -68.09 -28.15 6.16
CA ARG A 129 -66.94 -27.67 6.99
C ARG A 129 -66.56 -26.26 6.59
N CYS A 130 -66.50 -25.37 7.56
CA CYS A 130 -65.99 -24.04 7.40
C CYS A 130 -64.57 -23.96 8.00
N ILE A 131 -63.58 -23.56 7.16
CA ILE A 131 -62.24 -23.24 7.59
C ILE A 131 -62.17 -21.74 7.78
N LEU A 132 -61.80 -21.28 8.97
CA LEU A 132 -61.60 -19.87 9.28
C LEU A 132 -60.10 -19.65 9.49
N GLN A 133 -59.57 -18.58 8.90
CA GLN A 133 -58.14 -18.23 9.00
C GLN A 133 -58.00 -16.77 9.36
N TYR A 134 -57.12 -16.49 10.31
CA TYR A 134 -56.65 -15.13 10.60
C TYR A 134 -55.13 -15.10 10.69
N ASP A 135 -54.60 -13.94 10.38
CA ASP A 135 -53.18 -13.68 10.52
C ASP A 135 -52.94 -12.91 11.83
N TYR A 136 -51.93 -13.32 12.61
CA TYR A 136 -51.49 -12.61 13.79
C TYR A 136 -50.66 -11.41 13.32
N SER A 137 -51.32 -10.32 13.04
CA SER A 137 -50.76 -9.06 12.52
C SER A 137 -51.38 -7.88 13.20
N VAL A 138 -50.87 -6.69 12.94
CA VAL A 138 -51.38 -5.41 13.45
C VAL A 138 -51.99 -4.65 12.27
N PRO A 139 -53.27 -4.88 11.96
CA PRO A 139 -53.89 -4.26 10.79
C PRO A 139 -54.23 -2.79 11.05
N TYR A 140 -54.32 -2.02 9.97
CA TYR A 140 -54.90 -0.67 10.01
C TYR A 140 -56.37 -0.76 10.46
N ALA A 141 -56.81 0.20 11.29
CA ALA A 141 -58.20 0.25 11.71
C ALA A 141 -59.16 0.55 10.55
N ASP A 142 -58.73 1.43 9.63
CA ASP A 142 -59.49 1.75 8.44
C ASP A 142 -59.34 0.65 7.35
N PRO A 143 -60.43 -0.01 6.91
CA PRO A 143 -60.43 -0.99 5.84
C PRO A 143 -59.86 -0.47 4.52
N ALA A 144 -60.06 0.80 4.15
CA ALA A 144 -59.58 1.38 2.92
C ALA A 144 -58.04 1.43 2.88
N LEU A 145 -57.40 1.66 4.04
CA LEU A 145 -55.92 1.66 4.13
C LEU A 145 -55.35 0.24 3.99
N ARG A 146 -56.10 -0.80 4.37
CA ARG A 146 -55.65 -2.21 4.22
C ARG A 146 -55.54 -2.65 2.76
N GLU A 147 -56.33 -2.05 1.87
CA GLU A 147 -56.29 -2.37 0.43
C GLU A 147 -55.18 -1.65 -0.31
N VAL A 148 -54.82 -0.44 0.11
CA VAL A 148 -53.88 0.44 -0.59
C VAL A 148 -52.46 0.34 -0.06
N LEU A 149 -52.31 0.20 1.26
CA LEU A 149 -51.00 0.18 1.91
C LEU A 149 -50.48 -1.25 2.11
N PRO A 150 -49.18 -1.45 2.05
CA PRO A 150 -48.56 -2.73 2.40
C PRO A 150 -48.79 -3.04 3.88
N ASP A 151 -48.54 -4.31 4.25
CA ASP A 151 -48.64 -4.75 5.65
C ASP A 151 -47.86 -3.84 6.58
N PHE A 152 -48.55 -3.25 7.56
CA PHE A 152 -47.96 -2.29 8.50
C PHE A 152 -46.77 -2.86 9.22
N GLN A 153 -46.87 -4.11 9.71
CA GLN A 153 -45.86 -4.74 10.52
C GLN A 153 -44.54 -4.89 9.74
N THR A 154 -44.63 -5.34 8.49
CA THR A 154 -43.47 -5.49 7.60
C THR A 154 -42.83 -4.14 7.31
N MET A 155 -43.62 -3.15 6.93
CA MET A 155 -43.15 -1.79 6.64
C MET A 155 -42.48 -1.17 7.88
N TYR A 156 -43.11 -1.33 9.05
CA TYR A 156 -42.64 -0.78 10.30
C TYR A 156 -41.29 -1.37 10.72
N ILE A 157 -41.10 -2.68 10.59
CA ILE A 157 -39.82 -3.35 10.86
C ILE A 157 -38.73 -2.91 9.88
N LEU A 158 -39.05 -2.84 8.58
CA LEU A 158 -38.08 -2.40 7.56
C LEU A 158 -37.61 -0.96 7.80
N LEU A 159 -38.54 -0.08 8.19
CA LEU A 159 -38.21 1.31 8.51
C LEU A 159 -37.31 1.41 9.76
N LEU A 160 -37.56 0.59 10.79
CA LEU A 160 -36.72 0.51 11.98
C LEU A 160 -35.29 0.05 11.61
N ILE A 161 -35.18 -1.02 10.82
CA ILE A 161 -33.87 -1.51 10.37
C ILE A 161 -33.13 -0.43 9.57
N LEU A 162 -33.81 0.25 8.67
CA LEU A 162 -33.22 1.33 7.89
C LEU A 162 -32.70 2.47 8.81
N LEU A 163 -33.49 2.88 9.80
CA LEU A 163 -33.11 3.91 10.76
C LEU A 163 -31.89 3.51 11.59
N GLU A 164 -31.86 2.26 12.08
CA GLU A 164 -30.70 1.73 12.83
C GLU A 164 -29.44 1.65 11.98
N VAL A 165 -29.56 1.20 10.73
CA VAL A 165 -28.42 1.17 9.80
C VAL A 165 -27.84 2.57 9.56
N ILE A 166 -28.73 3.56 9.33
CA ILE A 166 -28.31 4.96 9.14
C ILE A 166 -27.62 5.49 10.40
N TRP A 167 -28.18 5.22 11.58
CA TRP A 167 -27.59 5.63 12.86
C TRP A 167 -26.20 5.06 13.09
N LEU A 168 -26.05 3.73 12.93
CA LEU A 168 -24.77 3.03 13.08
C LEU A 168 -23.74 3.50 12.06
N ALA A 169 -24.16 3.67 10.79
CA ALA A 169 -23.29 4.19 9.74
C ALA A 169 -22.77 5.60 10.08
N GLN A 170 -23.62 6.48 10.59
CA GLN A 170 -23.26 7.84 11.00
C GLN A 170 -22.26 7.85 12.16
N CYS A 171 -22.49 7.04 13.19
CA CYS A 171 -21.60 6.89 14.33
C CYS A 171 -20.24 6.35 13.92
N THR A 172 -20.23 5.28 13.11
CA THR A 172 -19.02 4.65 12.57
C THR A 172 -18.24 5.62 11.69
N HIS A 173 -18.90 6.32 10.76
CA HIS A 173 -18.25 7.29 9.89
C HIS A 173 -17.52 8.39 10.68
N ARG A 174 -18.14 8.94 11.72
CA ARG A 174 -17.53 9.96 12.58
C ARG A 174 -16.27 9.45 13.28
N THR A 175 -16.32 8.23 13.82
CA THR A 175 -15.20 7.63 14.54
C THR A 175 -14.06 7.26 13.61
N VAL A 176 -14.37 6.65 12.46
CA VAL A 176 -13.38 6.33 11.42
C VAL A 176 -12.68 7.59 10.92
N LYS A 177 -13.42 8.68 10.68
CA LYS A 177 -12.83 9.96 10.25
C LYS A 177 -11.80 10.50 11.26
N VAL A 178 -12.06 10.35 12.56
CA VAL A 178 -11.10 10.76 13.61
C VAL A 178 -9.86 9.87 13.55
N LEU A 179 -10.01 8.55 13.55
CA LEU A 179 -8.89 7.61 13.54
C LEU A 179 -8.05 7.71 12.27
N THR A 180 -8.69 7.79 11.10
CA THR A 180 -8.00 7.96 9.83
C THR A 180 -7.20 9.27 9.79
N GLY A 181 -7.75 10.33 10.39
CA GLY A 181 -7.03 11.60 10.54
C GLY A 181 -5.76 11.47 11.37
N GLU A 182 -5.78 10.68 12.46
CA GLU A 182 -4.60 10.43 13.29
C GLU A 182 -3.58 9.53 12.55
N THR A 183 -4.05 8.47 11.89
CA THR A 183 -3.16 7.58 11.08
C THR A 183 -2.45 8.34 9.96
N ARG A 184 -3.14 9.27 9.29
CA ARG A 184 -2.53 10.10 8.25
C ARG A 184 -1.36 10.95 8.77
N LYS A 185 -1.39 11.37 10.05
CA LYS A 185 -0.27 12.09 10.67
C LYS A 185 0.95 11.19 10.85
N LEU A 186 0.74 9.91 11.24
CA LEU A 186 1.84 8.94 11.32
C LEU A 186 2.49 8.71 9.96
N THR A 187 1.68 8.58 8.89
CA THR A 187 2.22 8.43 7.54
C THR A 187 3.04 9.64 7.11
N LYS A 188 2.57 10.86 7.42
CA LYS A 188 3.34 12.08 7.15
C LYS A 188 4.64 12.14 7.96
N ALA A 189 4.59 11.74 9.24
CA ALA A 189 5.79 11.68 10.09
C ALA A 189 6.84 10.69 9.54
N SER A 190 6.39 9.52 9.08
CA SER A 190 7.28 8.55 8.41
C SER A 190 7.93 9.12 7.15
N ALA A 191 7.17 9.84 6.33
CA ALA A 191 7.70 10.51 5.14
C ALA A 191 8.71 11.63 5.48
N ALA A 192 8.46 12.38 6.55
CA ALA A 192 9.39 13.41 7.04
C ALA A 192 10.72 12.80 7.52
N ILE A 193 10.69 11.66 8.22
CA ILE A 193 11.90 10.93 8.62
C ILE A 193 12.67 10.44 7.39
N ALA A 194 11.97 9.85 6.41
CA ALA A 194 12.60 9.39 5.17
C ALA A 194 13.25 10.52 4.37
N ALA A 195 12.67 11.74 4.47
CA ALA A 195 13.23 12.95 3.88
C ALA A 195 14.33 13.60 4.74
N GLN A 196 14.73 12.99 5.86
CA GLN A 196 15.69 13.53 6.85
C GLN A 196 15.28 14.89 7.46
N ARG A 197 13.96 15.12 7.60
CA ARG A 197 13.36 16.36 8.17
C ARG A 197 12.45 16.05 9.37
N PRO A 198 12.99 15.48 10.46
CA PRO A 198 12.20 15.11 11.64
C PRO A 198 11.56 16.31 12.36
N GLU A 199 12.06 17.52 12.13
CA GLU A 199 11.50 18.78 12.64
C GLU A 199 10.14 19.14 12.05
N GLU A 200 9.80 18.62 10.88
CA GLU A 200 8.48 18.81 10.24
C GLU A 200 7.37 17.95 10.87
N ILE A 201 7.69 17.11 11.85
CA ILE A 201 6.68 16.25 12.52
C ILE A 201 5.84 17.09 13.47
N GLU A 202 4.57 17.33 13.08
CA GLU A 202 3.61 18.05 13.90
C GLU A 202 2.96 17.15 14.95
N ILE A 203 3.34 17.32 16.22
CA ILE A 203 2.75 16.61 17.37
C ILE A 203 1.50 17.35 17.89
N SER A 204 1.47 18.69 17.79
CA SER A 204 0.44 19.55 18.36
C SER A 204 -0.97 19.30 17.81
N GLY A 205 -1.08 18.71 16.64
CA GLY A 205 -2.35 18.38 16.00
C GLY A 205 -2.99 17.06 16.45
N ALA A 206 -2.30 16.23 17.23
CA ALA A 206 -2.84 14.94 17.70
C ALA A 206 -3.96 15.14 18.72
N LYS A 207 -5.05 14.35 18.58
CA LYS A 207 -6.20 14.36 19.50
C LYS A 207 -6.19 13.17 20.45
N VAL A 208 -5.57 12.08 20.04
CA VAL A 208 -5.50 10.82 20.78
C VAL A 208 -4.10 10.68 21.36
N ARG A 209 -4.03 10.34 22.67
CA ARG A 209 -2.77 10.30 23.44
C ARG A 209 -1.74 9.35 22.86
N GLU A 210 -2.15 8.14 22.53
CA GLU A 210 -1.29 7.08 22.01
C GLU A 210 -0.65 7.47 20.65
N PHE A 211 -1.39 8.17 19.79
CA PHE A 211 -0.86 8.72 18.55
C PHE A 211 0.15 9.86 18.80
N ALA A 212 -0.13 10.73 19.79
CA ALA A 212 0.80 11.79 20.15
C ALA A 212 2.11 11.24 20.72
N GLU A 213 2.05 10.19 21.55
CA GLU A 213 3.22 9.50 22.09
C GLU A 213 4.05 8.83 20.97
N THR A 214 3.37 8.16 20.03
CA THR A 214 4.03 7.55 18.86
C THR A 214 4.72 8.61 17.98
N LEU A 215 4.04 9.73 17.70
CA LEU A 215 4.65 10.84 16.93
C LEU A 215 5.89 11.41 17.61
N ARG A 216 5.88 11.55 18.95
CA ARG A 216 7.06 11.99 19.72
C ARG A 216 8.21 10.99 19.60
N ALA A 217 7.92 9.70 19.77
CA ALA A 217 8.93 8.64 19.61
C ALA A 217 9.54 8.65 18.21
N MET A 218 8.70 8.82 17.17
CA MET A 218 9.17 8.94 15.78
C MET A 218 10.04 10.18 15.57
N GLN A 219 9.70 11.32 16.15
CA GLN A 219 10.49 12.55 16.08
C GLN A 219 11.88 12.36 16.74
N ILE A 220 11.92 11.74 17.93
CA ILE A 220 13.18 11.46 18.64
C ILE A 220 14.05 10.49 17.82
N MET A 221 13.47 9.39 17.33
CA MET A 221 14.20 8.44 16.49
C MET A 221 14.71 9.09 15.20
N GLY A 222 13.88 9.90 14.54
CA GLY A 222 14.26 10.62 13.33
C GLY A 222 15.44 11.57 13.57
N SER A 223 15.39 12.36 14.65
CA SER A 223 16.48 13.27 15.00
C SER A 223 17.78 12.53 15.38
N GLN A 224 17.68 11.41 16.10
CA GLN A 224 18.85 10.57 16.40
C GLN A 224 19.46 9.95 15.14
N LEU A 225 18.61 9.47 14.21
CA LEU A 225 19.06 8.91 12.93
C LEU A 225 19.80 9.98 12.10
N THR A 226 19.21 11.17 11.98
CA THR A 226 19.84 12.28 11.25
C THR A 226 21.17 12.69 11.88
N ALA A 227 21.25 12.79 13.20
CA ALA A 227 22.49 13.09 13.90
C ALA A 227 23.56 12.01 13.72
N SER A 228 23.16 10.73 13.75
CA SER A 228 24.07 9.59 13.51
C SER A 228 24.65 9.60 12.09
N LEU A 229 23.79 9.82 11.08
CA LEU A 229 24.22 9.94 9.69
C LEU A 229 25.18 11.11 9.49
N GLN A 230 24.89 12.28 10.05
CA GLN A 230 25.79 13.43 10.01
C GLN A 230 27.14 13.16 10.67
N SER A 231 27.14 12.43 11.81
CA SER A 231 28.38 12.02 12.48
C SER A 231 29.20 11.04 11.64
N GLN A 232 28.56 10.06 11.01
CA GLN A 232 29.22 9.15 10.08
C GLN A 232 29.86 9.88 8.89
N TRP A 233 29.11 10.81 8.27
CA TRP A 233 29.60 11.64 7.17
C TRP A 233 30.85 12.45 7.57
N LYS A 234 30.82 13.08 8.74
CA LYS A 234 31.98 13.83 9.25
C LYS A 234 33.20 12.91 9.48
N LEU A 235 32.95 11.70 10.01
CA LEU A 235 34.04 10.74 10.25
C LEU A 235 34.64 10.26 8.94
N GLU A 236 33.82 9.97 7.92
CA GLU A 236 34.32 9.58 6.60
C GLU A 236 35.10 10.71 5.93
N GLN A 237 34.60 11.95 6.00
CA GLN A 237 35.34 13.12 5.50
C GLN A 237 36.67 13.31 6.20
N GLN A 238 36.72 13.20 7.54
CA GLN A 238 37.96 13.29 8.29
C GLN A 238 38.95 12.19 7.91
N ARG A 239 38.50 10.95 7.72
CA ARG A 239 39.33 9.85 7.25
C ARG A 239 39.92 10.12 5.86
N ALA A 240 39.11 10.63 4.95
CA ALA A 240 39.54 10.98 3.61
C ALA A 240 40.60 12.11 3.62
N GLU A 241 40.38 13.17 4.41
CA GLU A 241 41.33 14.27 4.59
C GLU A 241 42.66 13.79 5.20
N GLN A 242 42.61 12.94 6.25
CA GLN A 242 43.81 12.35 6.86
C GLN A 242 44.60 11.48 5.89
N THR A 243 43.90 10.66 5.08
CA THR A 243 44.56 9.81 4.09
C THR A 243 45.21 10.64 2.98
N ALA A 244 44.56 11.70 2.53
CA ALA A 244 45.10 12.63 1.53
C ALA A 244 46.34 13.37 2.06
N ALA A 245 46.33 13.81 3.33
CA ALA A 245 47.46 14.46 3.97
C ALA A 245 48.67 13.49 4.11
N LEU A 246 48.41 12.26 4.59
CA LEU A 246 49.45 11.22 4.70
C LEU A 246 50.08 10.89 3.34
N ALA A 247 49.25 10.77 2.28
CA ALA A 247 49.76 10.53 0.93
C ALA A 247 50.60 11.70 0.40
N HIS A 248 50.26 12.92 0.76
CA HIS A 248 51.06 14.10 0.41
C HIS A 248 52.41 14.11 1.15
N ASP A 249 52.39 13.86 2.46
CA ASP A 249 53.58 13.88 3.31
C ASP A 249 54.58 12.75 2.96
N LEU A 250 54.05 11.59 2.51
CA LEU A 250 54.89 10.47 2.04
C LEU A 250 55.45 10.72 0.63
N LYS A 251 54.84 11.55 -0.20
CA LYS A 251 55.36 11.85 -1.54
C LYS A 251 56.70 12.57 -1.50
N THR A 252 56.93 13.46 -0.54
CA THR A 252 58.16 14.25 -0.42
C THR A 252 59.38 13.37 -0.11
N PRO A 253 59.40 12.54 0.94
CA PRO A 253 60.53 11.65 1.22
C PRO A 253 60.75 10.62 0.08
N LEU A 254 59.69 10.17 -0.56
CA LEU A 254 59.79 9.24 -1.68
C LEU A 254 60.46 9.91 -2.89
N ALA A 255 60.13 11.15 -3.21
CA ALA A 255 60.77 11.89 -4.27
C ALA A 255 62.30 12.10 -3.98
N ILE A 256 62.68 12.33 -2.71
CA ILE A 256 64.05 12.42 -2.30
C ILE A 256 64.79 11.09 -2.51
N ILE A 257 64.18 9.96 -2.11
CA ILE A 257 64.73 8.63 -2.31
C ILE A 257 64.93 8.33 -3.81
N THR A 258 63.93 8.62 -4.62
CA THR A 258 64.00 8.42 -6.08
C THR A 258 65.10 9.28 -6.68
N GLY A 259 65.12 10.60 -6.39
CA GLY A 259 66.13 11.49 -6.91
C GLY A 259 67.60 11.11 -6.52
N ASN A 260 67.80 10.66 -5.28
CA ASN A 260 69.12 10.15 -4.87
C ASN A 260 69.48 8.83 -5.57
N ALA A 261 68.52 7.92 -5.79
CA ALA A 261 68.74 6.68 -6.53
C ALA A 261 69.07 6.98 -8.01
N ASP A 262 68.47 7.99 -8.62
CA ASP A 262 68.72 8.43 -9.98
C ASP A 262 70.13 9.02 -10.11
N LEU A 263 70.53 9.91 -9.19
CA LEU A 263 71.86 10.48 -9.15
C LEU A 263 72.94 9.42 -8.95
N LEU A 264 72.66 8.42 -8.07
CA LEU A 264 73.65 7.29 -7.85
C LEU A 264 73.72 6.42 -9.13
N ALA A 265 72.66 6.31 -9.92
CA ALA A 265 72.67 5.50 -11.16
C ALA A 265 73.50 6.11 -12.28
N GLU A 266 73.83 7.42 -12.21
CA GLU A 266 74.66 8.16 -13.19
C GLU A 266 76.17 7.95 -12.98
N ASP A 267 76.63 7.35 -11.86
CA ASP A 267 78.05 7.09 -11.60
C ASP A 267 78.59 5.95 -12.50
N GLU A 268 79.53 6.26 -13.36
CA GLU A 268 80.14 5.31 -14.30
C GLU A 268 80.98 4.23 -13.63
N ASN A 269 81.40 4.42 -12.35
CA ASN A 269 82.27 3.51 -11.62
C ASN A 269 81.55 2.43 -10.80
N LEU A 270 80.27 2.27 -10.98
CA LEU A 270 79.47 1.30 -10.23
C LEU A 270 79.70 -0.15 -10.65
N THR A 271 79.91 -1.03 -9.64
CA THR A 271 79.88 -2.48 -9.87
C THR A 271 78.51 -2.98 -10.29
N GLU A 272 78.44 -4.11 -10.98
CA GLU A 272 77.13 -4.70 -11.42
C GLU A 272 76.21 -5.03 -10.23
N ALA A 273 76.75 -5.38 -9.08
CA ALA A 273 75.99 -5.57 -7.86
C ALA A 273 75.35 -4.28 -7.34
N GLN A 274 76.09 -3.16 -7.40
CA GLN A 274 75.57 -1.82 -7.01
C GLN A 274 74.53 -1.32 -7.98
N LYS A 275 74.73 -1.52 -9.28
CA LYS A 275 73.68 -1.18 -10.30
C LYS A 275 72.42 -1.97 -10.05
N ALA A 276 72.50 -3.28 -9.74
CA ALA A 276 71.33 -4.09 -9.43
C ALA A 276 70.61 -3.63 -8.15
N GLN A 277 71.33 -3.17 -7.13
CA GLN A 277 70.72 -2.61 -5.90
C GLN A 277 70.01 -1.28 -6.14
N ILE A 278 70.66 -0.37 -6.89
CA ILE A 278 70.05 0.93 -7.24
C ILE A 278 68.77 0.71 -8.08
N ALA A 279 68.81 -0.14 -9.06
CA ALA A 279 67.62 -0.51 -9.85
C ALA A 279 66.49 -1.14 -9.00
N ALA A 280 66.84 -1.90 -7.94
CA ALA A 280 65.86 -2.41 -7.00
C ALA A 280 65.25 -1.31 -6.14
N MET A 281 66.02 -0.30 -5.70
CA MET A 281 65.53 0.86 -4.96
C MET A 281 64.61 1.72 -5.83
N GLN A 282 64.94 2.00 -7.07
CA GLN A 282 64.11 2.75 -8.03
C GLN A 282 62.75 2.03 -8.23
N ARG A 283 62.80 0.72 -8.50
CA ARG A 283 61.54 -0.07 -8.65
C ARG A 283 60.66 -0.05 -7.39
N ALA A 284 61.26 -0.11 -6.20
CA ALA A 284 60.54 -0.02 -4.95
C ALA A 284 59.88 1.37 -4.74
N ALA A 285 60.62 2.43 -5.04
CA ALA A 285 60.12 3.79 -4.98
C ALA A 285 58.97 4.05 -5.96
N GLU A 286 59.12 3.63 -7.21
CA GLU A 286 58.02 3.72 -8.20
C GLU A 286 56.78 2.93 -7.75
N LYS A 287 56.97 1.76 -7.15
CA LYS A 287 55.85 0.97 -6.64
C LYS A 287 55.13 1.69 -5.48
N ALA A 288 55.89 2.33 -4.59
CA ALA A 288 55.31 3.11 -3.50
C ALA A 288 54.57 4.34 -4.00
N ASP A 289 55.11 5.06 -5.00
CA ASP A 289 54.41 6.23 -5.60
C ASP A 289 53.09 5.82 -6.25
N ARG A 290 53.05 4.70 -6.94
CA ARG A 290 51.79 4.13 -7.49
C ARG A 290 50.75 3.82 -6.42
N TYR A 291 51.18 3.24 -5.28
CA TYR A 291 50.22 3.01 -4.18
C TYR A 291 49.66 4.30 -3.60
N LEU A 292 50.50 5.34 -3.44
CA LEU A 292 50.06 6.66 -2.99
C LEU A 292 49.08 7.30 -3.96
N GLN A 293 49.36 7.20 -5.26
CA GLN A 293 48.43 7.69 -6.32
C GLN A 293 47.09 6.95 -6.28
N THR A 294 47.10 5.62 -6.11
CA THR A 294 45.88 4.81 -5.98
C THR A 294 45.07 5.20 -4.75
N LEU A 295 45.74 5.35 -3.58
CA LEU A 295 45.09 5.81 -2.34
C LEU A 295 44.43 7.19 -2.52
N ARG A 296 45.09 8.11 -3.19
CA ARG A 296 44.50 9.43 -3.50
C ARG A 296 43.30 9.32 -4.45
N ALA A 297 43.40 8.49 -5.47
CA ALA A 297 42.32 8.32 -6.46
C ALA A 297 41.05 7.74 -5.81
N VAL A 298 41.18 6.75 -4.93
CA VAL A 298 40.04 6.15 -4.20
C VAL A 298 39.38 7.20 -3.31
N ASN A 299 40.17 7.93 -2.49
CA ASN A 299 39.64 8.95 -1.59
C ASN A 299 39.03 10.15 -2.35
N THR A 300 39.60 10.52 -3.49
CA THR A 300 39.07 11.66 -4.30
C THR A 300 37.78 11.26 -5.05
N ALA A 301 37.63 10.00 -5.43
CA ALA A 301 36.42 9.49 -6.04
C ALA A 301 35.21 9.49 -5.05
N GLU A 302 35.47 9.23 -3.75
CA GLU A 302 34.43 9.22 -2.71
C GLU A 302 34.07 10.63 -2.21
N THR A 303 35.01 11.60 -2.25
CA THR A 303 34.82 12.95 -1.68
C THR A 303 34.55 14.05 -2.71
N SER A 304 34.81 13.80 -4.00
CA SER A 304 34.51 14.79 -5.05
C SER A 304 33.01 14.92 -5.23
N PRO A 305 32.45 16.16 -5.26
CA PRO A 305 31.08 16.37 -5.72
C PRO A 305 30.90 15.65 -7.05
N GLN A 306 29.94 14.75 -7.11
CA GLN A 306 29.65 14.04 -8.37
C GLN A 306 29.41 15.07 -9.47
N GLU A 307 30.30 15.08 -10.46
CA GLU A 307 30.12 15.93 -11.63
C GLU A 307 28.71 15.63 -12.21
N PRO A 308 27.88 16.65 -12.46
CA PRO A 308 26.54 16.40 -12.97
C PRO A 308 26.61 15.69 -14.32
N MET A 309 25.72 14.73 -14.53
CA MET A 309 25.54 14.11 -15.83
C MET A 309 25.23 15.19 -16.87
N GLN A 310 26.02 15.29 -17.90
CA GLN A 310 25.84 16.23 -18.99
C GLN A 310 25.87 15.52 -20.34
N ARG A 311 25.31 16.15 -21.37
CA ARG A 311 25.40 15.60 -22.73
C ARG A 311 26.79 15.84 -23.26
N VAL A 312 27.54 14.77 -23.45
CA VAL A 312 28.95 14.81 -23.90
C VAL A 312 29.02 14.26 -25.31
N GLN A 313 29.69 14.97 -26.20
CA GLN A 313 29.98 14.48 -27.56
C GLN A 313 31.08 13.42 -27.48
N VAL A 314 30.78 12.21 -27.93
CA VAL A 314 31.69 11.07 -27.88
C VAL A 314 32.98 11.35 -28.67
N GLN A 315 32.84 11.97 -29.86
CA GLN A 315 33.94 12.33 -30.71
C GLN A 315 34.96 13.26 -30.05
N GLU A 316 34.50 14.20 -29.22
CA GLU A 316 35.37 15.14 -28.51
C GLU A 316 36.26 14.40 -27.48
N ILE A 317 35.68 13.44 -26.75
CA ILE A 317 36.44 12.63 -25.80
C ILE A 317 37.42 11.72 -26.53
N LEU A 318 36.96 11.03 -27.58
CA LEU A 318 37.84 10.14 -28.37
C LEU A 318 39.04 10.92 -28.95
N THR A 319 38.80 12.08 -29.53
CA THR A 319 39.86 12.90 -30.13
C THR A 319 40.87 13.36 -29.09
N ARG A 320 40.42 13.78 -27.91
CA ARG A 320 41.31 14.16 -26.79
C ARG A 320 42.17 12.98 -26.34
N CYS A 321 41.52 11.85 -25.96
CA CYS A 321 42.22 10.65 -25.47
C CYS A 321 43.16 10.06 -26.53
N ALA A 322 42.77 10.12 -27.82
CA ALA A 322 43.62 9.66 -28.92
C ALA A 322 44.86 10.51 -29.11
N ASN A 323 44.75 11.84 -28.99
CA ASN A 323 45.92 12.75 -29.10
C ASN A 323 46.91 12.52 -27.95
N ASP A 324 46.40 12.36 -26.70
CA ASP A 324 47.22 12.10 -25.52
C ASP A 324 47.90 10.72 -25.63
N ALA A 325 47.17 9.67 -26.03
CA ALA A 325 47.73 8.33 -26.24
C ALA A 325 48.75 8.27 -27.35
N LYS A 326 48.56 9.02 -28.45
CA LYS A 326 49.48 9.06 -29.59
C LYS A 326 50.85 9.62 -29.15
N LEU A 327 50.87 10.68 -28.36
CA LEU A 327 52.08 11.25 -27.81
C LEU A 327 52.87 10.24 -26.94
N LEU A 328 52.18 9.48 -26.12
CA LEU A 328 52.76 8.44 -25.28
C LEU A 328 53.31 7.24 -26.13
N CYS A 329 52.58 6.90 -27.18
CA CYS A 329 52.99 5.80 -28.11
C CYS A 329 54.21 6.18 -28.94
N GLU A 330 54.30 7.44 -29.42
CA GLU A 330 55.46 7.94 -30.19
C GLU A 330 56.77 7.84 -29.39
N ASN A 331 56.73 8.21 -28.10
CA ASN A 331 57.87 8.08 -27.19
C ASN A 331 58.38 6.67 -27.00
N LYS A 332 57.54 5.64 -27.25
CA LYS A 332 57.86 4.23 -27.06
C LYS A 332 57.94 3.44 -28.37
N SER A 333 57.87 4.11 -29.54
CA SER A 333 57.83 3.50 -30.87
C SER A 333 56.69 2.50 -31.03
N ILE A 334 55.50 2.79 -30.52
CA ILE A 334 54.29 2.01 -30.62
C ILE A 334 53.37 2.66 -31.68
N GLN A 335 52.76 1.84 -32.53
CA GLN A 335 51.76 2.33 -33.51
C GLN A 335 50.38 2.53 -32.82
N PHE A 336 49.85 3.75 -32.90
CA PHE A 336 48.48 4.02 -32.37
C PHE A 336 47.48 4.15 -33.53
N VAL A 337 46.33 3.46 -33.41
CA VAL A 337 45.28 3.45 -34.42
C VAL A 337 43.96 3.86 -33.71
N LEU A 338 43.32 4.92 -34.19
CA LEU A 338 41.98 5.28 -33.81
C LEU A 338 41.01 4.73 -34.87
N SER A 339 40.16 3.82 -34.47
CA SER A 339 39.04 3.31 -35.30
C SER A 339 37.75 3.89 -34.70
N ASN A 340 36.99 4.58 -35.53
CA ASN A 340 35.73 5.17 -35.07
C ASN A 340 34.68 4.94 -36.14
N ALA A 341 33.75 4.02 -35.87
CA ALA A 341 32.66 3.65 -36.76
C ALA A 341 31.36 4.44 -36.53
N MET A 342 31.40 5.50 -35.70
CA MET A 342 30.21 6.26 -35.29
C MET A 342 30.03 7.54 -36.09
N GLU A 343 28.78 8.02 -36.17
CA GLU A 343 28.45 9.34 -36.69
C GLU A 343 29.01 10.46 -35.77
N ASN A 344 29.58 11.51 -36.36
CA ASN A 344 30.31 12.59 -35.71
C ASN A 344 29.47 13.41 -34.66
N ALA A 345 28.16 13.24 -34.63
CA ALA A 345 27.26 14.04 -33.78
C ALA A 345 26.69 13.29 -32.55
N ARG A 346 27.16 12.06 -32.26
CA ARG A 346 26.60 11.26 -31.17
C ARG A 346 26.93 11.85 -29.79
N THR A 347 25.88 12.07 -28.96
CA THR A 347 26.01 12.54 -27.58
C THR A 347 25.46 11.50 -26.61
N ILE A 348 26.14 11.32 -25.48
CA ILE A 348 25.72 10.45 -24.35
C ILE A 348 25.58 11.26 -23.06
N PRO A 349 24.67 10.86 -22.16
CA PRO A 349 24.68 11.38 -20.80
C PRO A 349 25.86 10.77 -20.05
N ALA A 350 26.87 11.59 -19.69
CA ALA A 350 28.03 11.10 -18.97
C ALA A 350 28.63 12.22 -18.10
N GLN A 351 29.42 11.81 -17.13
CA GLN A 351 30.35 12.70 -16.41
C GLN A 351 31.62 12.83 -17.25
N ARG A 352 31.83 13.96 -17.92
CA ARG A 352 32.89 14.17 -18.90
C ARG A 352 34.29 13.82 -18.37
N GLN A 353 34.61 14.30 -17.16
CA GLN A 353 35.93 14.09 -16.58
C GLN A 353 36.13 12.64 -16.11
N ALA A 354 35.06 12.00 -15.57
CA ALA A 354 35.14 10.62 -15.12
C ALA A 354 35.32 9.65 -16.31
N LEU A 355 34.58 9.87 -17.39
CA LEU A 355 34.74 9.06 -18.62
C LEU A 355 36.11 9.25 -19.26
N GLY A 356 36.57 10.49 -19.33
CA GLY A 356 37.92 10.81 -19.81
C GLY A 356 39.00 10.09 -19.02
N ARG A 357 38.98 10.20 -17.67
CA ARG A 357 39.95 9.53 -16.78
C ARG A 357 39.91 8.00 -16.91
N ALA A 358 38.74 7.42 -17.10
CA ALA A 358 38.63 5.97 -17.30
C ALA A 358 39.32 5.51 -18.59
N LEU A 359 39.12 6.23 -19.70
CA LEU A 359 39.79 5.92 -20.97
C LEU A 359 41.29 6.18 -20.91
N ASP A 360 41.72 7.30 -20.32
CA ASP A 360 43.11 7.63 -20.13
C ASP A 360 43.86 6.51 -19.34
N ASN A 361 43.27 6.05 -18.23
CA ASN A 361 43.86 4.94 -17.43
C ASN A 361 44.01 3.63 -18.20
N ILE A 362 43.02 3.30 -19.08
CA ILE A 362 43.08 2.08 -19.90
C ILE A 362 44.17 2.24 -20.97
N LEU A 363 44.25 3.40 -21.63
CA LEU A 363 45.23 3.70 -22.66
C LEU A 363 46.66 3.75 -22.10
N GLU A 364 46.88 4.37 -20.95
CA GLU A 364 48.18 4.37 -20.25
C GLU A 364 48.62 2.95 -19.92
N ASN A 365 47.74 2.09 -19.45
CA ASN A 365 48.03 0.70 -19.22
C ASN A 365 48.41 -0.05 -20.51
N ALA A 366 47.66 0.17 -21.59
CA ALA A 366 47.98 -0.41 -22.89
C ALA A 366 49.36 0.02 -23.38
N VAL A 367 49.70 1.32 -23.32
CA VAL A 367 51.03 1.85 -23.67
C VAL A 367 52.13 1.24 -22.80
N ARG A 368 51.84 1.08 -21.50
CA ARG A 368 52.83 0.53 -20.55
C ARG A 368 53.23 -0.90 -20.87
N PHE A 369 52.26 -1.76 -21.23
CA PHE A 369 52.48 -3.20 -21.42
C PHE A 369 52.78 -3.60 -22.87
N THR A 370 52.54 -2.71 -23.85
CA THR A 370 52.87 -2.98 -25.27
C THR A 370 54.39 -2.77 -25.47
N PRO A 371 55.10 -3.74 -26.10
CA PRO A 371 56.50 -3.57 -26.46
C PRO A 371 56.69 -2.60 -27.61
N ALA A 372 57.91 -2.10 -27.78
CA ALA A 372 58.28 -1.26 -28.94
C ALA A 372 57.98 -2.03 -30.28
N GLY A 373 57.42 -1.34 -31.24
CA GLY A 373 56.97 -1.96 -32.53
C GLY A 373 55.57 -2.59 -32.43
N GLY A 374 54.92 -2.60 -31.27
CA GLY A 374 53.57 -3.09 -31.11
C GLY A 374 52.50 -2.07 -31.56
N THR A 375 51.24 -2.47 -31.50
CA THR A 375 50.12 -1.66 -31.94
C THR A 375 49.07 -1.55 -30.82
N ILE A 376 48.49 -0.35 -30.65
CA ILE A 376 47.33 -0.08 -29.78
C ILE A 376 46.21 0.47 -30.63
N THR A 377 45.02 -0.11 -30.54
CA THR A 377 43.82 0.34 -31.21
C THR A 377 42.78 0.80 -30.22
N LEU A 378 42.29 2.02 -30.38
CA LEU A 378 41.11 2.53 -29.66
C LEU A 378 39.94 2.50 -30.68
N ASP A 379 38.90 1.77 -30.34
CA ASP A 379 37.69 1.66 -31.16
C ASP A 379 36.47 2.11 -30.34
N ALA A 380 35.48 2.70 -31.04
CA ALA A 380 34.21 3.04 -30.47
C ALA A 380 33.07 2.69 -31.40
N VAL A 381 32.16 1.84 -30.95
CA VAL A 381 31.06 1.31 -31.76
C VAL A 381 29.73 1.52 -31.00
N GLU A 382 28.69 1.78 -31.78
CA GLU A 382 27.32 1.84 -31.24
C GLU A 382 26.69 0.45 -31.31
N GLU A 383 26.33 -0.10 -30.13
CA GLU A 383 25.63 -1.37 -30.00
C GLU A 383 24.23 -1.12 -29.34
N GLY A 384 23.20 -1.00 -30.18
CA GLY A 384 21.83 -0.75 -29.73
C GLY A 384 21.68 0.64 -29.09
N GLN A 385 21.52 0.73 -27.77
CA GLN A 385 21.42 1.99 -27.02
C GLN A 385 22.72 2.37 -26.26
N GLU A 386 23.73 1.55 -26.36
CA GLU A 386 25.01 1.68 -25.65
C GLU A 386 26.12 2.06 -26.61
N ILE A 387 27.18 2.70 -26.09
CA ILE A 387 28.41 2.93 -26.80
C ILE A 387 29.50 2.10 -26.14
N VAL A 388 30.11 1.23 -26.92
CA VAL A 388 31.20 0.35 -26.47
C VAL A 388 32.53 0.92 -26.90
N PHE A 389 33.38 1.25 -25.93
CA PHE A 389 34.75 1.65 -26.13
C PHE A 389 35.66 0.43 -25.96
N THR A 390 36.43 0.10 -26.97
CA THR A 390 37.34 -1.03 -26.95
C THR A 390 38.78 -0.56 -27.15
N VAL A 391 39.66 -0.95 -26.22
CA VAL A 391 41.10 -0.73 -26.34
C VAL A 391 41.78 -2.10 -26.52
N THR A 392 42.43 -2.29 -27.65
CA THR A 392 43.15 -3.52 -27.98
C THR A 392 44.64 -3.20 -28.06
N ASP A 393 45.49 -4.00 -27.41
CA ASP A 393 46.96 -3.91 -27.44
C ASP A 393 47.58 -5.22 -27.89
N THR A 394 48.83 -5.16 -28.38
CA THR A 394 49.65 -6.33 -28.79
C THR A 394 50.65 -6.75 -27.71
N GLY A 395 50.38 -6.38 -26.46
CA GLY A 395 51.21 -6.76 -25.30
C GLY A 395 51.08 -8.25 -24.90
N PRO A 396 51.72 -8.66 -23.85
CA PRO A 396 51.75 -10.06 -23.38
C PRO A 396 50.39 -10.56 -22.80
N GLY A 397 49.38 -9.68 -22.72
CA GLY A 397 48.07 -10.00 -22.18
C GLY A 397 48.09 -10.20 -20.65
N PHE A 398 46.92 -10.57 -20.12
CA PHE A 398 46.78 -10.88 -18.68
C PHE A 398 47.16 -12.33 -18.38
N SER A 399 47.88 -12.56 -17.28
CA SER A 399 48.12 -13.95 -16.84
C SER A 399 46.79 -14.56 -16.34
N PRO A 400 46.58 -15.89 -16.48
CA PRO A 400 45.30 -16.55 -16.09
C PRO A 400 44.92 -16.34 -14.63
N VAL A 401 45.85 -15.98 -13.76
CA VAL A 401 45.65 -15.76 -12.32
C VAL A 401 45.03 -14.36 -12.03
N SER A 402 45.18 -13.41 -12.95
CA SER A 402 44.71 -12.01 -12.76
C SER A 402 43.29 -11.75 -13.18
N VAL A 403 42.56 -12.72 -13.76
CA VAL A 403 41.22 -12.54 -14.34
C VAL A 403 40.08 -12.96 -13.39
N THR A 404 40.36 -13.36 -12.15
CA THR A 404 39.29 -13.67 -11.19
C THR A 404 38.79 -12.37 -10.52
N VAL A 405 37.99 -11.61 -11.23
CA VAL A 405 37.14 -10.56 -10.62
C VAL A 405 35.89 -11.26 -10.06
N LYS A 406 35.82 -11.35 -8.72
CA LYS A 406 34.54 -11.69 -8.08
C LYS A 406 33.60 -10.52 -8.28
N THR A 407 32.56 -10.73 -9.04
CA THR A 407 31.34 -9.90 -9.10
C THR A 407 30.65 -9.89 -7.74
#